data_2098b2fc004b9f5fb70d27d6db481ab8
#
_entry.id   2098b2fc004b9f5fb70d27d6db481ab8
#
_cell.length_a   1.000
_cell.length_b   1.000
_cell.length_c   1.000
_cell.angle_alpha   90.00
_cell.angle_beta   90.00
_cell.angle_gamma   90.00
#
_symmetry.space_group_name_H-M   'P 1'
#
loop_
_entity.id
_entity.type
_entity.pdbx_description
1 polymer ?
#
loop_
_entity_poly.entity_id
_entity_poly.type
_entity_poly.pdbx_seq_one_letter_code
_entity_poly.pdbx_strand_id
1 'polypeptide(L)'
;KELTISFSRDGVITGVRTAIDNNSYLSILRGGKSNLDTRMRREILKFVEDFRSYYVEKNATALEEIFSDDALIITGRVIKTMGKSQTDGISQQVRERVVYSKQSKQQYINNLKALFRSSEFVNVDFSDIELMRHGSNPNFYGVRLRQKWASQRYNGNQYADDGYVFLLWDFTDETQPKIHVRTWTPRRSGQEGDHSAPEDF
;
A
#
# COMPACT_ATOMS: atom_id res chain seq x y z
N LYS A 1 -6.13 -17.67 -6.17
CA LYS A 1 -5.44 -16.45 -6.62
C LYS A 1 -5.66 -16.34 -8.12
N GLU A 2 -6.15 -15.23 -8.58
CA GLU A 2 -6.31 -14.94 -10.00
C GLU A 2 -5.05 -14.23 -10.53
N LEU A 3 -4.71 -14.51 -11.79
CA LEU A 3 -3.61 -13.84 -12.47
C LEU A 3 -4.18 -12.98 -13.59
N THR A 4 -3.78 -11.73 -13.63
CA THR A 4 -4.01 -10.86 -14.77
C THR A 4 -2.76 -10.89 -15.63
N ILE A 5 -2.92 -11.28 -16.90
CA ILE A 5 -1.83 -11.31 -17.87
C ILE A 5 -2.08 -10.21 -18.88
N SER A 6 -1.14 -9.30 -19.00
CA SER A 6 -1.18 -8.20 -19.98
C SER A 6 -0.37 -8.61 -21.22
N PHE A 7 -0.90 -8.28 -22.39
CA PHE A 7 -0.26 -8.56 -23.68
C PHE A 7 -0.06 -7.25 -24.45
N SER A 8 1.02 -7.17 -25.21
CA SER A 8 1.16 -6.17 -26.28
C SER A 8 0.22 -6.48 -27.44
N ARG A 9 0.09 -5.53 -28.40
CA ARG A 9 -0.69 -5.74 -29.63
C ARG A 9 -0.18 -6.92 -30.47
N ASP A 10 1.09 -7.28 -30.32
CA ASP A 10 1.76 -8.36 -31.03
C ASP A 10 1.72 -9.69 -30.27
N GLY A 11 0.92 -9.77 -29.19
CA GLY A 11 0.72 -10.99 -28.40
C GLY A 11 1.84 -11.33 -27.42
N VAL A 12 2.80 -10.45 -27.21
CA VAL A 12 3.87 -10.64 -26.22
C VAL A 12 3.36 -10.32 -24.84
N ILE A 13 3.64 -11.19 -23.86
CA ILE A 13 3.30 -10.93 -22.45
C ILE A 13 4.12 -9.74 -21.96
N THR A 14 3.44 -8.65 -21.59
CA THR A 14 4.04 -7.43 -21.06
C THR A 14 3.96 -7.33 -19.55
N GLY A 15 3.15 -8.17 -18.90
CA GLY A 15 3.06 -8.22 -17.45
C GLY A 15 2.24 -9.40 -16.96
N VAL A 16 2.61 -9.91 -15.78
CA VAL A 16 1.85 -10.92 -15.04
C VAL A 16 1.65 -10.40 -13.64
N ARG A 17 0.40 -10.32 -13.17
CA ARG A 17 0.03 -9.75 -11.85
C ARG A 17 -0.88 -10.71 -11.11
N THR A 18 -0.80 -10.70 -9.78
CA THR A 18 -1.85 -11.28 -8.96
C THR A 18 -2.96 -10.24 -8.80
N ALA A 19 -4.17 -10.55 -9.24
CA ALA A 19 -5.34 -9.72 -8.98
C ALA A 19 -5.86 -9.93 -7.54
N ILE A 20 -6.66 -8.99 -7.04
CA ILE A 20 -7.52 -9.25 -5.87
C ILE A 20 -8.36 -10.48 -6.22
N ASP A 21 -8.41 -11.46 -5.32
CA ASP A 21 -9.20 -12.65 -5.58
C ASP A 21 -10.68 -12.28 -5.75
N ASN A 22 -11.36 -13.00 -6.65
CA ASN A 22 -12.73 -12.68 -7.06
C ASN A 22 -13.73 -12.64 -5.88
N ASN A 23 -13.53 -13.46 -4.86
CA ASN A 23 -14.42 -13.48 -3.69
C ASN A 23 -14.23 -12.22 -2.85
N SER A 24 -12.99 -11.79 -2.61
CA SER A 24 -12.68 -10.53 -1.94
C SER A 24 -13.23 -9.34 -2.73
N TYR A 25 -13.03 -9.31 -4.06
CA TYR A 25 -13.57 -8.27 -4.94
C TYR A 25 -15.10 -8.21 -4.88
N LEU A 26 -15.79 -9.35 -5.03
CA LEU A 26 -17.25 -9.43 -4.95
C LEU A 26 -17.79 -9.07 -3.56
N SER A 27 -17.08 -9.44 -2.49
CA SER A 27 -17.42 -9.08 -1.12
C SER A 27 -17.39 -7.55 -0.92
N ILE A 28 -16.36 -6.88 -1.42
CA ILE A 28 -16.25 -5.41 -1.36
C ILE A 28 -17.35 -4.75 -2.20
N LEU A 29 -17.65 -5.29 -3.39
CA LEU A 29 -18.71 -4.75 -4.25
C LEU A 29 -20.11 -4.92 -3.66
N ARG A 30 -20.39 -6.05 -2.98
CA ARG A 30 -21.74 -6.40 -2.49
C ARG A 30 -22.16 -5.71 -1.20
N GLY A 31 -21.24 -5.10 -0.48
CA GLY A 31 -21.70 -4.36 0.66
C GLY A 31 -20.88 -4.44 1.92
N GLY A 32 -19.74 -3.88 1.93
CA GLY A 32 -19.15 -3.43 3.18
C GLY A 32 -20.06 -2.38 3.87
N LYS A 33 -19.75 -2.05 5.10
CA LYS A 33 -20.45 -1.06 5.97
C LYS A 33 -20.51 0.37 5.39
N SER A 34 -20.06 0.61 4.16
CA SER A 34 -20.02 1.94 3.54
C SER A 34 -21.23 2.15 2.63
N ASN A 35 -21.88 3.32 2.73
CA ASN A 35 -22.94 3.80 1.85
C ASN A 35 -22.45 4.19 0.44
N LEU A 36 -21.41 3.54 -0.06
CA LEU A 36 -20.84 3.76 -1.39
C LEU A 36 -21.67 3.01 -2.44
N ASP A 37 -21.99 3.68 -3.56
CA ASP A 37 -22.60 3.00 -4.68
C ASP A 37 -21.61 2.03 -5.37
N THR A 38 -22.16 1.06 -6.10
CA THR A 38 -21.37 0.00 -6.75
C THR A 38 -20.42 0.57 -7.84
N ARG A 39 -20.82 1.65 -8.53
CA ARG A 39 -19.99 2.27 -9.56
C ARG A 39 -18.72 2.86 -8.92
N MET A 40 -18.88 3.67 -7.88
CA MET A 40 -17.75 4.31 -7.20
C MET A 40 -16.83 3.28 -6.54
N ARG A 41 -17.38 2.21 -5.94
CA ARG A 41 -16.56 1.11 -5.41
C ARG A 41 -15.67 0.48 -6.47
N ARG A 42 -16.21 0.24 -7.67
CA ARG A 42 -15.47 -0.32 -8.79
C ARG A 42 -14.36 0.61 -9.26
N GLU A 43 -14.65 1.90 -9.37
CA GLU A 43 -13.65 2.90 -9.76
C GLU A 43 -12.50 2.99 -8.74
N ILE A 44 -12.82 3.07 -7.44
CA ILE A 44 -11.79 3.09 -6.39
C ILE A 44 -10.95 1.83 -6.43
N LEU A 45 -11.55 0.64 -6.56
CA LEU A 45 -10.82 -0.62 -6.63
C LEU A 45 -9.90 -0.69 -7.85
N LYS A 46 -10.33 -0.15 -8.99
CA LYS A 46 -9.49 -0.04 -10.18
C LYS A 46 -8.25 0.82 -9.89
N PHE A 47 -8.43 1.99 -9.29
CA PHE A 47 -7.29 2.86 -8.93
C PHE A 47 -6.37 2.24 -7.89
N VAL A 48 -6.90 1.48 -6.94
CA VAL A 48 -6.08 0.71 -5.97
C VAL A 48 -5.23 -0.34 -6.68
N GLU A 49 -5.79 -1.05 -7.67
CA GLU A 49 -5.03 -2.02 -8.48
C GLU A 49 -3.98 -1.36 -9.36
N ASP A 50 -4.31 -0.24 -9.98
CA ASP A 50 -3.36 0.56 -10.77
C ASP A 50 -2.22 1.05 -9.86
N PHE A 51 -2.53 1.57 -8.68
CA PHE A 51 -1.56 1.99 -7.68
C PHE A 51 -0.60 0.86 -7.26
N ARG A 52 -1.13 -0.34 -6.98
CA ARG A 52 -0.32 -1.52 -6.71
C ARG A 52 0.60 -1.86 -7.88
N SER A 53 0.05 -1.83 -9.09
CA SER A 53 0.77 -2.16 -10.32
C SER A 53 1.95 -1.22 -10.56
N TYR A 54 1.80 0.08 -10.30
CA TYR A 54 2.88 1.05 -10.48
C TYR A 54 4.11 0.74 -9.61
N TYR A 55 3.91 0.17 -8.41
CA TYR A 55 5.05 -0.31 -7.60
C TYR A 55 5.72 -1.53 -8.21
N VAL A 56 4.94 -2.52 -8.62
CA VAL A 56 5.47 -3.78 -9.17
C VAL A 56 6.20 -3.54 -10.49
N GLU A 57 5.67 -2.63 -11.32
CA GLU A 57 6.26 -2.21 -12.59
C GLU A 57 7.38 -1.17 -12.42
N LYS A 58 7.64 -0.72 -11.18
CA LYS A 58 8.61 0.33 -10.86
C LYS A 58 8.32 1.64 -11.63
N ASN A 59 7.06 1.93 -11.88
CA ASN A 59 6.61 3.10 -12.61
C ASN A 59 6.51 4.32 -11.69
N ALA A 60 7.67 4.94 -11.42
CA ALA A 60 7.73 6.11 -10.54
C ALA A 60 7.01 7.33 -11.12
N THR A 61 6.90 7.44 -12.45
CA THR A 61 6.19 8.53 -13.11
C THR A 61 4.69 8.45 -12.83
N ALA A 62 4.07 7.29 -13.04
CA ALA A 62 2.67 7.09 -12.72
C ALA A 62 2.38 7.32 -11.23
N LEU A 63 3.28 6.86 -10.33
CA LEU A 63 3.17 7.16 -8.89
C LEU A 63 3.26 8.66 -8.61
N GLU A 64 4.13 9.40 -9.30
CA GLU A 64 4.23 10.86 -9.14
C GLU A 64 2.94 11.56 -9.58
N GLU A 65 2.30 11.10 -10.64
CA GLU A 65 1.07 11.68 -11.19
C GLU A 65 -0.16 11.48 -10.29
N ILE A 66 -0.25 10.37 -9.56
CA ILE A 66 -1.43 10.09 -8.72
C ILE A 66 -1.39 10.75 -7.34
N PHE A 67 -0.24 11.23 -6.86
CA PHE A 67 -0.16 11.98 -5.62
C PHE A 67 -0.46 13.46 -5.84
N SER A 68 -1.23 14.07 -4.92
CA SER A 68 -1.34 15.53 -4.85
C SER A 68 0.01 16.16 -4.52
N ASP A 69 0.25 17.40 -4.95
CA ASP A 69 1.51 18.09 -4.70
C ASP A 69 1.73 18.39 -3.22
N ASP A 70 0.64 18.56 -2.47
CA ASP A 70 0.59 18.78 -1.03
C ASP A 70 0.35 17.50 -0.21
N ALA A 71 0.47 16.32 -0.83
CA ALA A 71 0.17 15.05 -0.18
C ALA A 71 0.96 14.85 1.12
N LEU A 72 0.26 14.45 2.18
CA LEU A 72 0.85 13.98 3.43
C LEU A 72 1.23 12.50 3.27
N ILE A 73 2.51 12.21 3.25
CA ILE A 73 3.02 10.85 3.11
C ILE A 73 3.80 10.47 4.36
N ILE A 74 3.30 9.46 5.07
CA ILE A 74 3.97 8.88 6.24
C ILE A 74 4.30 7.42 5.91
N THR A 75 5.58 7.13 5.87
CA THR A 75 6.11 5.78 5.72
C THR A 75 6.66 5.29 7.04
N GLY A 76 6.75 3.98 7.21
CA GLY A 76 7.35 3.39 8.41
C GLY A 76 8.20 2.18 8.07
N ARG A 77 9.08 1.83 8.98
CA ARG A 77 9.85 0.58 8.93
C ARG A 77 9.99 -0.01 10.32
N VAL A 78 9.97 -1.33 10.40
CA VAL A 78 10.25 -2.06 11.64
C VAL A 78 11.76 -2.32 11.73
N ILE A 79 12.38 -1.86 12.81
CA ILE A 79 13.77 -2.15 13.13
C ILE A 79 13.77 -3.22 14.23
N LYS A 80 14.38 -4.36 13.93
CA LYS A 80 14.57 -5.44 14.90
C LYS A 80 15.98 -5.34 15.49
N THR A 81 16.08 -5.15 16.79
CA THR A 81 17.35 -5.13 17.52
C THR A 81 17.44 -6.35 18.41
N MET A 82 18.53 -7.10 18.30
CA MET A 82 18.83 -8.19 19.24
C MET A 82 19.40 -7.57 20.53
N GLY A 83 18.65 -7.64 21.63
CA GLY A 83 19.15 -7.26 22.96
C GLY A 83 20.14 -8.32 23.44
N LYS A 84 21.38 -7.91 23.80
CA LYS A 84 22.26 -8.77 24.60
C LYS A 84 21.69 -8.82 26.03
N SER A 85 21.12 -9.96 26.43
CA SER A 85 20.81 -10.19 27.81
C SER A 85 22.10 -10.57 28.55
N GLN A 86 22.45 -9.85 29.62
CA GLN A 86 23.59 -10.10 30.49
C GLN A 86 23.16 -10.92 31.71
N THR A 87 22.24 -11.85 31.58
CA THR A 87 21.90 -12.76 32.69
C THR A 87 21.53 -14.14 32.16
N ASP A 88 22.19 -15.14 32.66
CA ASP A 88 22.04 -16.57 32.47
C ASP A 88 20.79 -17.10 31.77
N GLY A 89 21.00 -17.80 30.62
CA GLY A 89 20.11 -18.82 30.09
C GLY A 89 18.99 -18.32 29.19
N ILE A 90 19.24 -18.36 27.88
CA ILE A 90 18.25 -18.65 26.81
C ILE A 90 16.97 -17.80 26.83
N SER A 91 17.07 -16.53 26.48
CA SER A 91 16.03 -15.84 25.74
C SER A 91 16.60 -14.58 25.07
N GLN A 92 16.88 -14.70 23.78
CA GLN A 92 17.16 -13.53 22.95
C GLN A 92 15.84 -12.76 22.76
N GLN A 93 15.63 -11.70 23.54
CA GLN A 93 14.50 -10.81 23.32
C GLN A 93 14.77 -9.95 22.09
N VAL A 94 14.06 -10.24 21.00
CA VAL A 94 14.01 -9.35 19.83
C VAL A 94 13.17 -8.13 20.23
N ARG A 95 13.79 -6.96 20.27
CA ARG A 95 13.05 -5.69 20.43
C ARG A 95 12.73 -5.12 19.07
N GLU A 96 11.45 -4.93 18.81
CA GLU A 96 10.96 -4.26 17.60
C GLU A 96 10.70 -2.78 17.89
N ARG A 97 11.22 -1.92 17.04
CA ARG A 97 10.94 -0.48 17.04
C ARG A 97 10.45 -0.05 15.68
N VAL A 98 9.34 0.69 15.65
CA VAL A 98 8.84 1.31 14.44
C VAL A 98 9.44 2.72 14.32
N VAL A 99 9.96 3.04 13.15
CA VAL A 99 10.45 4.38 12.82
C VAL A 99 9.59 4.92 11.69
N TYR A 100 8.88 6.01 11.96
CA TYR A 100 8.08 6.72 10.97
C TYR A 100 8.86 7.86 10.34
N SER A 101 8.58 8.13 9.07
CA SER A 101 9.15 9.24 8.30
C SER A 101 8.04 9.97 7.57
N LYS A 102 7.84 11.25 7.91
CA LYS A 102 6.99 12.16 7.15
C LYS A 102 7.78 12.68 5.95
N GLN A 103 7.20 12.61 4.77
CA GLN A 103 7.85 12.97 3.51
C GLN A 103 6.91 13.85 2.68
N SER A 104 7.49 14.78 1.93
CA SER A 104 6.79 15.43 0.83
C SER A 104 6.65 14.46 -0.36
N LYS A 105 5.72 14.73 -1.28
CA LYS A 105 5.60 14.01 -2.55
C LYS A 105 6.96 13.87 -3.24
N GLN A 106 7.70 14.97 -3.40
CA GLN A 106 8.99 14.97 -4.08
C GLN A 106 10.03 14.06 -3.40
N GLN A 107 10.11 14.11 -2.07
CA GLN A 107 11.01 13.23 -1.31
C GLN A 107 10.64 11.76 -1.47
N TYR A 108 9.35 11.45 -1.36
CA TYR A 108 8.85 10.10 -1.51
C TYR A 108 9.14 9.52 -2.89
N ILE A 109 8.83 10.27 -3.94
CA ILE A 109 9.07 9.84 -5.33
C ILE A 109 10.56 9.69 -5.62
N ASN A 110 11.41 10.59 -5.13
CA ASN A 110 12.87 10.46 -5.29
C ASN A 110 13.40 9.20 -4.59
N ASN A 111 12.90 8.88 -3.40
CA ASN A 111 13.24 7.67 -2.68
C ASN A 111 12.79 6.41 -3.44
N LEU A 112 11.59 6.43 -4.02
CA LEU A 112 11.10 5.34 -4.88
C LEU A 112 11.94 5.18 -6.14
N LYS A 113 12.28 6.28 -6.83
CA LYS A 113 13.16 6.26 -8.01
C LYS A 113 14.53 5.62 -7.67
N ALA A 114 15.09 5.94 -6.51
CA ALA A 114 16.35 5.34 -6.04
C ALA A 114 16.19 3.86 -5.70
N LEU A 115 15.12 3.49 -5.00
CA LEU A 115 14.79 2.11 -4.68
C LEU A 115 14.60 1.28 -5.95
N PHE A 116 13.79 1.74 -6.89
CA PHE A 116 13.48 1.03 -8.14
C PHE A 116 14.72 0.79 -8.99
N ARG A 117 15.62 1.79 -9.08
CA ARG A 117 16.91 1.63 -9.79
C ARG A 117 17.83 0.59 -9.15
N SER A 118 17.79 0.45 -7.82
CA SER A 118 18.66 -0.48 -7.10
C SER A 118 18.06 -1.86 -6.92
N SER A 119 16.77 -2.06 -7.26
CA SER A 119 16.05 -3.32 -7.05
C SER A 119 15.95 -4.12 -8.34
N GLU A 120 16.27 -5.40 -8.25
CA GLU A 120 16.02 -6.39 -9.27
C GLU A 120 14.51 -6.57 -9.45
N PHE A 121 13.79 -6.78 -8.35
CA PHE A 121 12.33 -6.81 -8.35
C PHE A 121 11.74 -6.07 -7.14
N VAL A 122 10.48 -5.65 -7.31
CA VAL A 122 9.60 -5.19 -6.27
C VAL A 122 8.28 -5.94 -6.43
N ASN A 123 7.80 -6.55 -5.36
CA ASN A 123 6.50 -7.20 -5.32
C ASN A 123 5.66 -6.57 -4.22
N VAL A 124 4.43 -6.21 -4.56
CA VAL A 124 3.46 -5.62 -3.63
C VAL A 124 2.14 -6.36 -3.76
N ASP A 125 1.62 -6.81 -2.64
CA ASP A 125 0.32 -7.46 -2.55
C ASP A 125 -0.60 -6.64 -1.65
N PHE A 126 -1.84 -6.39 -2.10
CA PHE A 126 -2.87 -5.69 -1.36
C PHE A 126 -4.00 -6.65 -1.01
N SER A 127 -4.39 -6.65 0.25
CA SER A 127 -5.51 -7.44 0.78
C SER A 127 -6.28 -6.66 1.84
N ASP A 128 -7.34 -7.24 2.38
CA ASP A 128 -8.15 -6.68 3.46
C ASP A 128 -8.58 -5.22 3.17
N ILE A 129 -9.09 -4.99 1.93
CA ILE A 129 -9.45 -3.66 1.45
C ILE A 129 -10.78 -3.22 2.04
N GLU A 130 -10.77 -2.10 2.75
CA GLU A 130 -11.94 -1.43 3.30
C GLU A 130 -12.08 -0.06 2.66
N LEU A 131 -13.29 0.26 2.19
CA LEU A 131 -13.62 1.54 1.58
C LEU A 131 -14.51 2.37 2.52
N MET A 132 -14.17 3.63 2.67
CA MET A 132 -14.88 4.59 3.52
C MET A 132 -15.19 5.85 2.73
N ARG A 133 -16.39 6.40 2.91
CA ARG A 133 -16.72 7.74 2.40
C ARG A 133 -16.33 8.78 3.45
N HIS A 134 -15.73 9.88 3.01
CA HIS A 134 -15.45 11.00 3.89
C HIS A 134 -16.77 11.64 4.38
N GLY A 135 -16.84 11.95 5.69
CA GLY A 135 -18.10 12.38 6.30
C GLY A 135 -18.62 13.73 5.81
N SER A 136 -17.74 14.66 5.48
CA SER A 136 -18.08 16.04 5.10
C SER A 136 -17.75 16.40 3.65
N ASN A 137 -16.91 15.64 2.96
CA ASN A 137 -16.60 15.88 1.55
C ASN A 137 -17.04 14.69 0.70
N PRO A 138 -18.04 14.85 -0.20
CA PRO A 138 -18.63 13.75 -0.94
C PRO A 138 -17.69 13.12 -1.97
N ASN A 139 -16.64 13.82 -2.40
CA ASN A 139 -15.70 13.36 -3.42
C ASN A 139 -14.44 12.71 -2.81
N PHE A 140 -14.31 12.73 -1.48
CA PHE A 140 -13.18 12.12 -0.81
C PHE A 140 -13.52 10.74 -0.27
N TYR A 141 -12.62 9.80 -0.50
CA TYR A 141 -12.78 8.40 -0.10
C TYR A 141 -11.52 7.89 0.61
N GLY A 142 -11.73 7.30 1.78
CA GLY A 142 -10.70 6.58 2.50
C GLY A 142 -10.59 5.14 1.98
N VAL A 143 -9.38 4.67 1.82
CA VAL A 143 -9.08 3.27 1.52
C VAL A 143 -8.10 2.77 2.55
N ARG A 144 -8.51 1.80 3.35
CA ARG A 144 -7.62 1.04 4.22
C ARG A 144 -7.34 -0.31 3.58
N LEU A 145 -6.09 -0.72 3.58
CA LEU A 145 -5.71 -2.00 3.02
C LEU A 145 -4.48 -2.56 3.76
N ARG A 146 -4.32 -3.87 3.72
CA ARG A 146 -3.08 -4.53 4.13
C ARG A 146 -2.13 -4.58 2.95
N GLN A 147 -0.92 -4.10 3.17
CA GLN A 147 0.17 -4.16 2.20
C GLN A 147 1.21 -5.16 2.67
N LYS A 148 1.53 -6.12 1.81
CA LYS A 148 2.75 -6.91 1.92
C LYS A 148 3.72 -6.44 0.85
N TRP A 149 4.90 -6.07 1.27
CA TRP A 149 5.98 -5.62 0.40
C TRP A 149 7.12 -6.63 0.43
N ALA A 150 7.68 -6.97 -0.72
CA ALA A 150 8.91 -7.72 -0.85
C ALA A 150 9.74 -7.12 -1.98
N SER A 151 11.03 -6.94 -1.75
CA SER A 151 11.95 -6.45 -2.78
C SER A 151 13.32 -7.09 -2.60
N GLN A 152 14.04 -7.24 -3.72
CA GLN A 152 15.42 -7.69 -3.75
C GLN A 152 16.25 -6.70 -4.55
N ARG A 153 17.39 -6.33 -4.01
CA ARG A 153 18.36 -5.48 -4.71
C ARG A 153 19.29 -6.34 -5.59
N TYR A 154 19.89 -5.75 -6.61
CA TYR A 154 20.87 -6.41 -7.47
C TYR A 154 22.10 -6.97 -6.70
N ASN A 155 22.39 -6.44 -5.52
CA ASN A 155 23.44 -6.97 -4.64
C ASN A 155 22.97 -8.14 -3.76
N GLY A 156 21.77 -8.66 -3.98
CA GLY A 156 21.17 -9.79 -3.25
C GLY A 156 20.49 -9.41 -1.93
N ASN A 157 20.58 -8.15 -1.47
CA ASN A 157 19.90 -7.73 -0.24
C ASN A 157 18.38 -7.75 -0.43
N GLN A 158 17.69 -8.42 0.49
CA GLN A 158 16.24 -8.55 0.50
C GLN A 158 15.63 -7.67 1.59
N TYR A 159 14.43 -7.16 1.31
CA TYR A 159 13.60 -6.45 2.26
C TYR A 159 12.15 -6.93 2.13
N ALA A 160 11.48 -7.11 3.26
CA ALA A 160 10.06 -7.41 3.31
C ALA A 160 9.41 -6.71 4.50
N ASP A 161 8.19 -6.23 4.31
CA ASP A 161 7.32 -5.75 5.37
C ASP A 161 5.86 -6.19 5.18
N ASP A 162 5.10 -6.10 6.27
CA ASP A 162 3.67 -6.41 6.33
C ASP A 162 3.02 -5.37 7.25
N GLY A 163 2.11 -4.59 6.69
CA GLY A 163 1.47 -3.52 7.44
C GLY A 163 0.17 -3.07 6.79
N TYR A 164 -0.46 -2.09 7.42
CA TYR A 164 -1.67 -1.46 6.91
C TYR A 164 -1.34 -0.10 6.31
N VAL A 165 -1.93 0.17 5.15
CA VAL A 165 -1.87 1.46 4.47
C VAL A 165 -3.25 2.09 4.56
N PHE A 166 -3.29 3.38 4.85
CA PHE A 166 -4.47 4.21 4.66
C PHE A 166 -4.18 5.22 3.56
N LEU A 167 -5.13 5.35 2.63
CA LEU A 167 -5.10 6.30 1.53
C LEU A 167 -6.34 7.19 1.61
N LEU A 168 -6.16 8.50 1.44
CA LEU A 168 -7.26 9.43 1.22
C LEU A 168 -7.21 9.87 -0.25
N TRP A 169 -8.20 9.44 -1.02
CA TRP A 169 -8.36 9.74 -2.43
C TRP A 169 -9.34 10.89 -2.64
N ASP A 170 -9.00 11.82 -3.51
CA ASP A 170 -9.86 12.86 -4.04
C ASP A 170 -10.31 12.48 -5.46
N PHE A 171 -11.60 12.31 -5.64
CA PHE A 171 -12.28 12.03 -6.90
C PHE A 171 -13.05 13.24 -7.43
N THR A 172 -12.68 14.47 -7.06
CA THR A 172 -13.27 15.69 -7.62
C THR A 172 -13.11 15.70 -9.14
N ASP A 173 -11.96 15.23 -9.65
CA ASP A 173 -11.78 14.84 -11.04
C ASP A 173 -11.73 13.32 -11.12
N GLU A 174 -12.84 12.69 -11.52
CA GLU A 174 -12.95 11.23 -11.65
C GLU A 174 -11.98 10.66 -12.72
N THR A 175 -11.48 11.48 -13.64
CA THR A 175 -10.54 11.06 -14.70
C THR A 175 -9.10 11.04 -14.20
N GLN A 176 -8.77 11.84 -13.19
CA GLN A 176 -7.44 11.97 -12.59
C GLN A 176 -7.49 12.09 -11.06
N PRO A 177 -8.01 11.09 -10.35
CA PRO A 177 -8.09 11.15 -8.91
C PRO A 177 -6.69 11.23 -8.28
N LYS A 178 -6.59 11.97 -7.16
CA LYS A 178 -5.34 12.23 -6.44
C LYS A 178 -5.34 11.66 -5.03
N ILE A 179 -4.18 11.17 -4.59
CA ILE A 179 -3.97 10.77 -3.20
C ILE A 179 -3.46 11.98 -2.42
N HIS A 180 -4.22 12.41 -1.42
CA HIS A 180 -3.84 13.49 -0.50
C HIS A 180 -3.15 12.99 0.77
N VAL A 181 -3.48 11.79 1.22
CA VAL A 181 -2.87 11.19 2.40
C VAL A 181 -2.48 9.74 2.10
N ARG A 182 -1.28 9.37 2.50
CA ARG A 182 -0.80 8.00 2.57
C ARG A 182 -0.10 7.77 3.90
N THR A 183 -0.63 6.88 4.72
CA THR A 183 0.04 6.45 5.96
C THR A 183 0.32 4.96 5.92
N TRP A 184 1.28 4.51 6.72
CA TRP A 184 1.60 3.11 6.89
C TRP A 184 1.82 2.80 8.38
N THR A 185 1.27 1.69 8.85
CA THR A 185 1.48 1.17 10.19
C THR A 185 1.82 -0.32 10.12
N PRO A 186 2.75 -0.84 10.96
CA PRO A 186 3.10 -2.25 10.94
C PRO A 186 1.94 -3.11 11.44
N ARG A 187 1.82 -4.31 10.88
CA ARG A 187 0.97 -5.35 11.46
C ARG A 187 1.66 -5.90 12.71
N ARG A 188 1.00 -5.80 13.86
CA ARG A 188 1.49 -6.40 15.11
C ARG A 188 1.04 -7.86 15.19
N SER A 189 1.96 -8.75 15.56
CA SER A 189 1.62 -10.15 15.86
C SER A 189 0.68 -10.19 17.06
N GLY A 190 -0.54 -10.72 16.89
CA GLY A 190 -1.55 -10.84 17.97
C GLY A 190 -2.71 -9.87 17.91
N GLN A 191 -2.77 -8.94 16.98
CA GLN A 191 -3.95 -8.10 16.73
C GLN A 191 -4.72 -8.61 15.50
N GLU A 192 -5.43 -9.71 15.63
CA GLU A 192 -6.60 -9.98 14.81
C GLU A 192 -7.75 -9.13 15.39
N GLY A 193 -8.09 -8.03 14.72
CA GLY A 193 -9.36 -7.33 14.94
C GLY A 193 -9.37 -5.97 15.62
N ASP A 194 -8.23 -5.39 16.03
CA ASP A 194 -8.25 -3.99 16.52
C ASP A 194 -8.12 -3.01 15.35
N HIS A 195 -9.29 -2.44 15.00
CA HIS A 195 -9.53 -1.57 13.84
C HIS A 195 -9.49 -0.07 14.21
N SER A 196 -8.80 0.32 15.27
CA SER A 196 -8.65 1.73 15.59
C SER A 196 -7.73 2.42 14.57
N ALA A 197 -8.33 3.31 13.75
CA ALA A 197 -7.59 4.37 13.10
C ALA A 197 -6.81 5.15 14.18
N PRO A 198 -5.64 5.76 13.87
CA PRO A 198 -5.00 6.66 14.83
C PRO A 198 -6.02 7.74 15.21
N GLU A 199 -6.36 7.83 16.50
CA GLU A 199 -7.39 8.75 17.02
C GLU A 199 -6.98 10.23 16.96
N ASP A 200 -5.80 10.56 16.44
CA ASP A 200 -5.24 11.91 16.42
C ASP A 200 -4.82 12.33 15.01
N PHE A 201 -5.81 12.74 14.18
CA PHE A 201 -5.60 13.61 13.01
C PHE A 201 -6.76 14.59 12.84
#